data_71e9d71de2680fb36830032a400508ec
#
_entry.id   71e9d71de2680fb36830032a400508ec
#
_cell.length_a   1.000
_cell.length_b   1.000
_cell.length_c   1.000
_cell.angle_alpha   90.00
_cell.angle_beta   90.00
_cell.angle_gamma   90.00
#
_symmetry.space_group_name_H-M   'P 1'
#
loop_
_entity.id
_entity.type
_entity.pdbx_description
1 polymer ?
#
loop_
_entity_poly.entity_id
_entity_poly.type
_entity_poly.pdbx_seq_one_letter_code
_entity_poly.pdbx_strand_id
1 'polypeptide(L)'
;MQQKGINRIVVAVWDFEKGKTYFETLLDAEFAPENTDGEAESFGVRVAMAWDAGIELISPIPNKPSPIRAEMEQNGEGIKGVVFAVLDADNAMKNGETLGLHSYYQLDYTQEEINNKCQGRFTTYKEHFISAKAPLNATILLGEFLEA
;
A
#
# COMPACT_ATOMS: atom_id res chain seq x y z
N MET A 1 14.41 9.12 -10.65
CA MET A 1 13.83 10.36 -10.07
C MET A 1 13.15 10.02 -8.76
N GLN A 2 13.25 10.88 -7.77
CA GLN A 2 12.54 10.70 -6.51
C GLN A 2 11.11 11.21 -6.64
N GLN A 3 10.14 10.38 -6.20
CA GLN A 3 8.72 10.72 -6.29
C GLN A 3 8.28 11.61 -5.13
N LYS A 4 7.27 12.45 -5.38
CA LYS A 4 6.62 13.28 -4.37
C LYS A 4 5.13 13.44 -4.71
N GLY A 5 4.28 13.40 -3.69
CA GLY A 5 2.84 13.53 -3.84
C GLY A 5 2.13 12.18 -3.73
N ILE A 6 0.91 12.08 -4.23
CA ILE A 6 0.17 10.82 -4.16
C ILE A 6 0.85 9.79 -5.07
N ASN A 7 1.25 8.67 -4.48
CA ASN A 7 1.85 7.56 -5.19
C ASN A 7 0.78 6.56 -5.67
N ARG A 8 -0.11 6.17 -4.75
CA ARG A 8 -1.19 5.24 -5.04
C ARG A 8 -2.25 5.26 -3.94
N ILE A 9 -3.41 4.72 -4.26
CA ILE A 9 -4.45 4.41 -3.27
C ILE A 9 -4.47 2.91 -3.01
N VAL A 10 -4.84 2.53 -1.80
CA VAL A 10 -5.03 1.14 -1.41
C VAL A 10 -6.53 0.85 -1.45
N VAL A 11 -6.94 -0.07 -2.31
CA VAL A 11 -8.33 -0.48 -2.47
C VAL A 11 -8.50 -1.90 -1.97
N ALA A 12 -9.43 -2.11 -1.04
CA ALA A 12 -9.71 -3.43 -0.50
C ALA A 12 -11.02 -3.96 -1.06
N VAL A 13 -10.99 -5.20 -1.53
CA VAL A 13 -12.14 -5.89 -2.11
C VAL A 13 -12.27 -7.29 -1.50
N TRP A 14 -13.48 -7.86 -1.53
CA TRP A 14 -13.69 -9.23 -1.08
C TRP A 14 -13.19 -10.25 -2.10
N ASP A 15 -13.41 -9.99 -3.38
CA ASP A 15 -13.02 -10.89 -4.48
C ASP A 15 -11.87 -10.26 -5.26
N PHE A 16 -10.67 -10.78 -5.04
CA PHE A 16 -9.43 -10.25 -5.61
C PHE A 16 -9.45 -10.25 -7.14
N GLU A 17 -9.89 -11.36 -7.74
CA GLU A 17 -9.89 -11.50 -9.21
C GLU A 17 -10.91 -10.56 -9.86
N LYS A 18 -12.08 -10.40 -9.26
CA LYS A 18 -13.07 -9.41 -9.72
C LYS A 18 -12.55 -8.00 -9.58
N GLY A 19 -11.85 -7.69 -8.50
CA GLY A 19 -11.22 -6.38 -8.29
C GLY A 19 -10.19 -6.07 -9.36
N LYS A 20 -9.33 -7.04 -9.71
CA LYS A 20 -8.38 -6.88 -10.81
C LYS A 20 -9.10 -6.60 -12.13
N THR A 21 -10.09 -7.42 -12.48
CA THR A 21 -10.85 -7.26 -13.71
C THR A 21 -11.53 -5.90 -13.78
N TYR A 22 -12.06 -5.43 -12.65
CA TYR A 22 -12.68 -4.10 -12.58
C TYR A 22 -11.72 -2.99 -13.02
N PHE A 23 -10.52 -2.96 -12.48
CA PHE A 23 -9.55 -1.90 -12.81
C PHE A 23 -8.89 -2.12 -14.17
N GLU A 24 -8.67 -3.36 -14.57
CA GLU A 24 -8.21 -3.68 -15.92
C GLU A 24 -9.18 -3.16 -16.99
N THR A 25 -10.47 -3.34 -16.74
CA THR A 25 -11.51 -2.89 -17.67
C THR A 25 -11.73 -1.39 -17.62
N LEU A 26 -11.82 -0.82 -16.41
CA LEU A 26 -12.15 0.60 -16.23
C LEU A 26 -10.99 1.52 -16.62
N LEU A 27 -9.76 1.15 -16.25
CA LEU A 27 -8.59 2.01 -16.35
C LEU A 27 -7.52 1.48 -17.30
N ASP A 28 -7.76 0.35 -17.92
CA ASP A 28 -6.72 -0.36 -18.70
C ASP A 28 -5.47 -0.60 -17.85
N ALA A 29 -5.68 -0.92 -16.58
CA ALA A 29 -4.60 -1.13 -15.62
C ALA A 29 -3.85 -2.42 -15.88
N GLU A 30 -2.54 -2.40 -15.70
CA GLU A 30 -1.68 -3.57 -15.79
C GLU A 30 -1.17 -3.95 -14.40
N PHE A 31 -1.68 -5.06 -13.86
CA PHE A 31 -1.24 -5.51 -12.54
C PHE A 31 0.10 -6.26 -12.63
N ALA A 32 1.04 -5.86 -11.76
CA ALA A 32 2.27 -6.60 -11.53
C ALA A 32 1.97 -7.94 -10.84
N PRO A 33 2.93 -8.87 -10.80
CA PRO A 33 2.74 -10.13 -10.08
C PRO A 33 2.32 -9.92 -8.63
N GLU A 34 1.45 -10.80 -8.13
CA GLU A 34 0.96 -10.76 -6.75
C GLU A 34 2.09 -10.98 -5.76
N ASN A 35 2.13 -10.16 -4.71
CA ASN A 35 3.02 -10.35 -3.57
C ASN A 35 2.38 -11.31 -2.57
N THR A 36 3.09 -12.37 -2.19
CA THR A 36 2.55 -13.47 -1.36
C THR A 36 3.27 -13.66 -0.02
N ASP A 37 4.36 -12.93 0.23
CA ASP A 37 5.16 -13.04 1.45
C ASP A 37 5.36 -11.68 2.12
N GLY A 38 6.13 -11.64 3.21
CA GLY A 38 6.41 -10.42 3.94
C GLY A 38 5.15 -9.78 4.51
N GLU A 39 4.90 -8.51 4.17
CA GLU A 39 3.74 -7.76 4.67
C GLU A 39 2.42 -8.38 4.25
N ALA A 40 2.33 -8.90 3.02
CA ALA A 40 1.13 -9.57 2.53
C ALA A 40 0.76 -10.76 3.42
N GLU A 41 1.75 -11.57 3.76
CA GLU A 41 1.57 -12.70 4.66
C GLU A 41 1.24 -12.24 6.09
N SER A 42 1.98 -11.27 6.60
CA SER A 42 1.80 -10.74 7.96
C SER A 42 0.42 -10.12 8.17
N PHE A 43 -0.09 -9.41 7.18
CA PHE A 43 -1.42 -8.78 7.24
C PHE A 43 -2.55 -9.70 6.76
N GLY A 44 -2.24 -10.90 6.30
CA GLY A 44 -3.23 -11.88 5.86
C GLY A 44 -3.98 -11.44 4.61
N VAL A 45 -3.30 -10.83 3.65
CA VAL A 45 -3.92 -10.29 2.43
C VAL A 45 -3.22 -10.77 1.16
N ARG A 46 -3.98 -10.81 0.08
CA ARG A 46 -3.46 -10.85 -1.28
C ARG A 46 -3.20 -9.42 -1.71
N VAL A 47 -2.09 -9.15 -2.38
CA VAL A 47 -1.70 -7.80 -2.79
C VAL A 47 -1.17 -7.83 -4.22
N ALA A 48 -1.64 -6.93 -5.05
CA ALA A 48 -1.04 -6.66 -6.36
C ALA A 48 -1.05 -5.15 -6.65
N MET A 49 -0.03 -4.69 -7.32
CA MET A 49 0.12 -3.29 -7.70
C MET A 49 -0.19 -3.09 -9.17
N ALA A 50 -0.97 -2.08 -9.50
CA ALA A 50 -1.04 -1.53 -10.86
C ALA A 50 -0.36 -0.16 -10.81
N TRP A 51 0.94 -0.15 -11.08
CA TRP A 51 1.75 1.07 -10.98
C TRP A 51 1.32 2.14 -11.99
N ASP A 52 0.85 1.71 -13.16
CA ASP A 52 0.35 2.60 -14.21
C ASP A 52 -0.94 3.32 -13.84
N ALA A 53 -1.72 2.74 -12.94
CA ALA A 53 -3.00 3.29 -12.51
C ALA A 53 -2.97 3.89 -11.09
N GLY A 54 -1.86 3.73 -10.36
CA GLY A 54 -1.76 4.18 -8.97
C GLY A 54 -2.67 3.39 -8.03
N ILE A 55 -2.80 2.08 -8.24
CA ILE A 55 -3.67 1.21 -7.45
C ILE A 55 -2.85 0.12 -6.76
N GLU A 56 -3.03 0.00 -5.45
CA GLU A 56 -2.67 -1.19 -4.70
C GLU A 56 -3.96 -1.91 -4.34
N LEU A 57 -4.17 -3.08 -4.94
CA LEU A 57 -5.37 -3.88 -4.69
C LEU A 57 -5.06 -4.92 -3.61
N ILE A 58 -5.89 -4.95 -2.57
CA ILE A 58 -5.77 -5.94 -1.50
C ILE A 58 -7.10 -6.66 -1.28
N SER A 59 -7.00 -7.90 -0.80
CA SER A 59 -8.14 -8.71 -0.43
C SER A 59 -7.75 -9.62 0.74
N PRO A 60 -8.58 -9.77 1.78
CA PRO A 60 -8.24 -10.67 2.88
C PRO A 60 -8.19 -12.12 2.41
N ILE A 61 -7.16 -12.85 2.85
CA ILE A 61 -7.04 -14.28 2.57
C ILE A 61 -8.09 -15.02 3.36
N PRO A 62 -8.90 -15.91 2.74
CA PRO A 62 -9.89 -16.70 3.47
C PRO A 62 -9.27 -17.49 4.61
N ASN A 63 -9.94 -17.49 5.76
CA ASN A 63 -9.57 -18.25 6.96
C ASN A 63 -8.24 -17.84 7.61
N LYS A 64 -7.72 -16.65 7.28
CA LYS A 64 -6.56 -16.05 7.95
C LYS A 64 -6.97 -14.80 8.70
N PRO A 65 -6.38 -14.54 9.89
CA PRO A 65 -6.58 -13.26 10.56
C PRO A 65 -6.09 -12.10 9.69
N SER A 66 -6.88 -11.04 9.61
CA SER A 66 -6.53 -9.87 8.83
C SER A 66 -7.23 -8.64 9.42
N PRO A 67 -6.49 -7.57 9.76
CA PRO A 67 -7.10 -6.32 10.23
C PRO A 67 -8.06 -5.72 9.21
N ILE A 68 -7.76 -5.88 7.91
CA ILE A 68 -8.62 -5.33 6.87
C ILE A 68 -9.97 -6.04 6.78
N ARG A 69 -10.02 -7.34 7.12
CA ARG A 69 -11.29 -8.08 7.14
C ARG A 69 -12.29 -7.45 8.11
N ALA A 70 -11.85 -7.17 9.34
CA ALA A 70 -12.72 -6.57 10.36
C ALA A 70 -13.19 -5.19 9.92
N GLU A 71 -12.31 -4.40 9.32
CA GLU A 71 -12.67 -3.08 8.81
C GLU A 71 -13.70 -3.18 7.67
N MET A 72 -13.51 -4.10 6.74
CA MET A 72 -14.42 -4.31 5.62
C MET A 72 -15.78 -4.89 6.06
N GLU A 73 -15.79 -5.75 7.06
CA GLU A 73 -17.05 -6.28 7.63
C GLU A 73 -17.90 -5.15 8.20
N GLN A 74 -17.26 -4.14 8.76
CA GLN A 74 -17.94 -2.98 9.33
C GLN A 74 -18.31 -1.92 8.29
N ASN A 75 -17.41 -1.62 7.36
CA ASN A 75 -17.51 -0.47 6.46
C ASN A 75 -17.58 -0.82 4.97
N GLY A 76 -17.43 -2.09 4.60
CA GLY A 76 -17.51 -2.54 3.22
C GLY A 76 -16.22 -2.38 2.44
N GLU A 77 -16.28 -2.69 1.17
CA GLU A 77 -15.18 -2.52 0.21
C GLU A 77 -14.91 -1.04 -0.04
N GLY A 78 -13.72 -0.71 -0.50
CA GLY A 78 -13.41 0.64 -0.94
C GLY A 78 -11.96 1.04 -0.74
N ILE A 79 -11.72 2.35 -0.80
CA ILE A 79 -10.40 2.94 -0.54
C ILE A 79 -10.13 2.86 0.96
N LYS A 80 -9.04 2.19 1.33
CA LYS A 80 -8.66 1.98 2.73
C LYS A 80 -7.35 2.65 3.11
N GLY A 81 -6.60 3.11 2.14
CA GLY A 81 -5.33 3.77 2.39
C GLY A 81 -4.90 4.67 1.25
N VAL A 82 -4.02 5.60 1.58
CA VAL A 82 -3.38 6.49 0.60
C VAL A 82 -1.89 6.47 0.87
N VAL A 83 -1.10 6.27 -0.17
CA VAL A 83 0.36 6.31 -0.08
C VAL A 83 0.83 7.65 -0.64
N PHE A 84 1.43 8.45 0.24
CA PHE A 84 2.07 9.70 -0.15
C PHE A 84 3.57 9.46 -0.31
N ALA A 85 4.09 9.75 -1.48
CA ALA A 85 5.52 9.79 -1.69
C ALA A 85 6.09 11.08 -1.12
N VAL A 86 7.15 10.97 -0.33
CA VAL A 86 7.85 12.09 0.30
C VAL A 86 9.35 11.96 0.03
N LEU A 87 10.08 13.06 0.15
CA LEU A 87 11.51 13.06 -0.15
C LEU A 87 12.35 12.35 0.92
N ASP A 88 11.86 12.32 2.16
CA ASP A 88 12.52 11.69 3.30
C ASP A 88 11.42 11.17 4.24
N ALA A 89 11.21 9.85 4.22
CA ALA A 89 10.12 9.23 4.97
C ALA A 89 10.31 9.34 6.49
N ASP A 90 11.54 9.24 6.97
CA ASP A 90 11.81 9.35 8.41
C ASP A 90 11.55 10.77 8.91
N ASN A 91 11.96 11.76 8.13
CA ASN A 91 11.71 13.17 8.47
C ASN A 91 10.21 13.49 8.42
N ALA A 92 9.52 13.00 7.41
CA ALA A 92 8.06 13.16 7.32
C ALA A 92 7.36 12.52 8.51
N MET A 93 7.83 11.36 8.96
CA MET A 93 7.28 10.69 10.14
C MET A 93 7.50 11.51 11.41
N LYS A 94 8.67 12.12 11.57
CA LYS A 94 8.94 13.03 12.70
C LYS A 94 7.97 14.22 12.68
N ASN A 95 7.72 14.79 11.52
CA ASN A 95 6.72 15.86 11.38
C ASN A 95 5.33 15.36 11.77
N GLY A 96 4.98 14.14 11.39
CA GLY A 96 3.72 13.50 11.76
C GLY A 96 3.55 13.33 13.27
N GLU A 97 4.63 13.04 13.98
CA GLU A 97 4.60 12.93 15.44
C GLU A 97 4.17 14.24 16.10
N THR A 98 4.52 15.39 15.53
CA THR A 98 4.08 16.70 16.04
C THR A 98 2.56 16.89 15.90
N LEU A 99 1.92 16.11 15.01
CA LEU A 99 0.48 16.09 14.81
C LEU A 99 -0.22 14.98 15.60
N GLY A 100 0.54 14.25 16.44
CA GLY A 100 0.01 13.13 17.21
C GLY A 100 -0.08 11.83 16.42
N LEU A 101 0.55 11.75 15.26
CA LEU A 101 0.54 10.53 14.43
C LEU A 101 1.71 9.62 14.81
N HIS A 102 1.48 8.31 14.72
CA HIS A 102 2.49 7.31 15.06
C HIS A 102 2.53 6.21 14.01
N SER A 103 3.73 5.77 13.66
CA SER A 103 3.93 4.63 12.78
C SER A 103 3.68 3.33 13.56
N TYR A 104 2.79 2.48 13.06
CA TYR A 104 2.57 1.16 13.65
C TYR A 104 3.32 0.04 12.91
N TYR A 105 3.82 0.34 11.74
CA TYR A 105 4.61 -0.59 10.93
C TYR A 105 5.52 0.20 10.01
N GLN A 106 6.72 -0.31 9.78
CA GLN A 106 7.64 0.30 8.82
C GLN A 106 8.38 -0.77 8.05
N LEU A 107 8.73 -0.45 6.81
CA LEU A 107 9.55 -1.31 5.98
C LEU A 107 10.62 -0.47 5.28
N ASP A 108 11.73 -1.13 4.99
CA ASP A 108 12.84 -0.56 4.24
C ASP A 108 13.42 -1.73 3.44
N TYR A 109 13.03 -1.82 2.18
CA TYR A 109 13.38 -2.96 1.35
C TYR A 109 14.86 -2.96 0.96
N THR A 110 15.47 -4.14 1.05
CA THR A 110 16.75 -4.40 0.38
C THR A 110 16.55 -4.39 -1.14
N GLN A 111 17.65 -4.28 -1.89
CA GLN A 111 17.55 -4.33 -3.35
C GLN A 111 16.99 -5.67 -3.84
N GLU A 112 17.29 -6.76 -3.15
CA GLU A 112 16.72 -8.07 -3.47
C GLU A 112 15.20 -8.08 -3.30
N GLU A 113 14.70 -7.50 -2.21
CA GLU A 113 13.26 -7.40 -1.97
C GLU A 113 12.60 -6.48 -3.02
N ILE A 114 13.24 -5.38 -3.39
CA ILE A 114 12.74 -4.49 -4.45
C ILE A 114 12.67 -5.24 -5.79
N ASN A 115 13.71 -6.02 -6.11
CA ASN A 115 13.72 -6.79 -7.35
C ASN A 115 12.61 -7.83 -7.38
N ASN A 116 12.36 -8.50 -6.26
CA ASN A 116 11.33 -9.54 -6.17
C ASN A 116 9.91 -8.99 -6.09
N LYS A 117 9.70 -7.92 -5.31
CA LYS A 117 8.36 -7.38 -5.02
C LYS A 117 7.96 -6.24 -5.94
N CYS A 118 8.92 -5.50 -6.47
CA CYS A 118 8.67 -4.31 -7.30
C CYS A 118 9.34 -4.41 -8.68
N GLN A 119 9.80 -5.59 -9.06
CA GLN A 119 10.42 -5.88 -10.36
C GLN A 119 11.58 -4.93 -10.68
N GLY A 120 12.38 -4.57 -9.66
CA GLY A 120 13.54 -3.69 -9.82
C GLY A 120 13.20 -2.24 -10.17
N ARG A 121 11.96 -1.83 -9.97
CA ARG A 121 11.46 -0.49 -10.33
C ARG A 121 12.14 0.63 -9.56
N PHE A 122 12.62 0.33 -8.36
CA PHE A 122 13.20 1.34 -7.45
C PHE A 122 14.61 0.96 -7.01
N THR A 123 15.36 1.94 -6.53
CA THR A 123 16.62 1.76 -5.79
C THR A 123 16.45 2.07 -4.30
N THR A 124 15.37 2.76 -3.94
CA THR A 124 14.94 2.96 -2.56
C THR A 124 13.45 2.72 -2.48
N TYR A 125 13.02 1.93 -1.50
CA TYR A 125 11.61 1.68 -1.22
C TYR A 125 11.44 1.55 0.29
N LYS A 126 10.89 2.59 0.90
CA LYS A 126 10.77 2.70 2.35
C LYS A 126 9.42 3.29 2.69
N GLU A 127 8.70 2.69 3.65
CA GLU A 127 7.37 3.16 4.02
C GLU A 127 7.16 3.15 5.53
N HIS A 128 6.45 4.17 6.03
CA HIS A 128 5.86 4.19 7.37
C HIS A 128 4.35 4.10 7.25
N PHE A 129 3.73 3.21 8.02
CA PHE A 129 2.30 2.97 8.03
C PHE A 129 1.68 3.68 9.24
N ILE A 130 0.73 4.56 9.00
CA ILE A 130 0.07 5.37 10.03
C ILE A 130 -1.42 5.06 10.02
N SER A 131 -1.97 4.65 11.16
CA SER A 131 -3.41 4.54 11.34
C SER A 131 -3.96 5.92 11.71
N ALA A 132 -4.53 6.62 10.75
CA ALA A 132 -5.05 7.97 10.93
C ALA A 132 -6.50 8.04 10.50
N LYS A 133 -7.35 8.63 11.36
CA LYS A 133 -8.77 8.79 11.05
C LYS A 133 -9.02 10.11 10.34
N ALA A 134 -8.69 11.21 10.97
CA ALA A 134 -8.88 12.54 10.41
C ALA A 134 -7.54 13.08 9.90
N PRO A 135 -7.53 13.85 8.80
CA PRO A 135 -8.69 14.26 8.00
C PRO A 135 -9.12 13.26 6.93
N LEU A 136 -8.33 12.19 6.66
CA LEU A 136 -8.56 11.31 5.50
C LEU A 136 -9.49 10.14 5.79
N ASN A 137 -9.64 9.75 7.05
CA ASN A 137 -10.39 8.56 7.45
C ASN A 137 -9.91 7.30 6.70
N ALA A 138 -8.59 7.15 6.60
CA ALA A 138 -7.94 6.06 5.91
C ALA A 138 -6.54 5.84 6.50
N THR A 139 -5.95 4.69 6.25
CA THR A 139 -4.54 4.46 6.56
C THR A 139 -3.68 5.35 5.68
N ILE A 140 -2.69 6.00 6.28
CA ILE A 140 -1.72 6.81 5.55
C ILE A 140 -0.40 6.05 5.52
N LEU A 141 0.19 5.94 4.34
CA LEU A 141 1.55 5.45 4.18
C LEU A 141 2.41 6.61 3.69
N LEU A 142 3.53 6.83 4.39
CA LEU A 142 4.54 7.80 3.94
C LEU A 142 5.66 7.01 3.31
N GLY A 143 5.85 7.19 2.01
CA GLY A 143 6.80 6.40 1.24
C GLY A 143 7.93 7.23 0.66
N GLU A 144 9.12 6.68 0.71
CA GLU A 144 10.31 7.24 0.05
C GLU A 144 10.67 6.28 -1.08
N PHE A 145 10.51 6.76 -2.30
CA PHE A 145 10.68 5.95 -3.50
C PHE A 145 11.64 6.64 -4.45
N LEU A 146 12.79 6.02 -4.67
CA LEU A 146 13.74 6.47 -5.68
C LEU A 146 13.70 5.50 -6.84
N GLU A 147 13.29 5.98 -8.00
CA GLU A 147 13.22 5.16 -9.21
C GLU A 147 14.62 4.75 -9.68
N ALA A 148 14.68 3.53 -10.19
CA ALA A 148 15.91 2.99 -10.75
C ALA A 148 16.34 3.72 -12.04
#